data_af8e5646d86b3c7c0af820bba74bf916
#
_entry.id   af8e5646d86b3c7c0af820bba74bf916
#
_cell.length_a   1.000
_cell.length_b   1.000
_cell.length_c   1.000
_cell.angle_alpha   90.00
_cell.angle_beta   90.00
_cell.angle_gamma   90.00
#
_symmetry.space_group_name_H-M   'P 1'
#
loop_
_entity.id
_entity.type
_entity.pdbx_description
1 polymer ?
#
loop_
_entity_poly.entity_id
_entity_poly.type
_entity_poly.pdbx_seq_one_letter_code
_entity_poly.pdbx_strand_id
1 'polypeptide(L)'
;TRILRFKYDKGLFENPYCDVNAAVELCASAEWAANPTAITNDEELRAARNPYEVELTERLQAKSAVLVKNDDNLLPLSKDAKIYIDGSNSTAKEGYKKYMTELGVTLVDNMEDADVVVGDYASINDATELFIEDAQDLEKPIVLTLNTTKPTQYAIESANALLYLSYSQGADHGSTEGGFVTTTAPWVYVNLLYGIVEPDGVINKEIARDVVADNEQWK
;
A
#
# COMPACT_ATOMS: atom_id res chain seq x y z
N THR A 1 -26.20 -20.48 -2.55
CA THR A 1 -25.85 -21.85 -3.02
C THR A 1 -24.36 -22.15 -2.81
N ARG A 2 -23.40 -21.27 -3.15
CA ARG A 2 -21.96 -21.52 -2.97
C ARG A 2 -21.55 -21.68 -1.49
N ILE A 3 -22.09 -20.83 -0.59
CA ILE A 3 -21.79 -20.90 0.85
C ILE A 3 -22.30 -22.20 1.46
N LEU A 4 -23.51 -22.63 1.10
CA LEU A 4 -24.08 -23.90 1.59
C LEU A 4 -23.25 -25.09 1.10
N ARG A 5 -22.83 -25.08 -0.16
CA ARG A 5 -21.98 -26.13 -0.70
C ARG A 5 -20.64 -26.19 0.02
N PHE A 6 -20.00 -25.04 0.23
CA PHE A 6 -18.76 -24.98 1.00
C PHE A 6 -18.90 -25.54 2.41
N LYS A 7 -19.99 -25.19 3.12
CA LYS A 7 -20.28 -25.73 4.45
C LYS A 7 -20.47 -27.25 4.42
N TYR A 8 -21.19 -27.76 3.42
CA TYR A 8 -21.38 -29.18 3.23
C TYR A 8 -20.07 -29.90 2.95
N ASP A 9 -19.30 -29.42 1.97
CA ASP A 9 -18.02 -30.00 1.58
C ASP A 9 -16.99 -30.02 2.73
N LYS A 10 -17.15 -29.13 3.72
CA LYS A 10 -16.33 -29.08 4.95
C LYS A 10 -16.91 -29.83 6.14
N GLY A 11 -18.01 -30.54 5.97
CA GLY A 11 -18.64 -31.34 7.02
C GLY A 11 -19.24 -30.50 8.16
N LEU A 12 -19.51 -29.20 7.92
CA LEU A 12 -20.02 -28.31 8.97
C LEU A 12 -21.48 -28.54 9.32
N PHE A 13 -22.19 -29.39 8.59
CA PHE A 13 -23.55 -29.84 8.95
C PHE A 13 -23.52 -31.06 9.84
N GLU A 14 -22.51 -31.92 9.69
CA GLU A 14 -22.33 -33.11 10.51
C GLU A 14 -21.63 -32.78 11.85
N ASN A 15 -20.66 -31.85 11.79
CA ASN A 15 -19.93 -31.38 12.97
C ASN A 15 -19.75 -29.85 12.94
N PRO A 16 -20.77 -29.09 13.40
CA PRO A 16 -20.73 -27.64 13.43
C PRO A 16 -19.87 -27.04 14.55
N TYR A 17 -19.39 -27.89 15.45
CA TYR A 17 -18.63 -27.46 16.63
C TYR A 17 -17.14 -27.56 16.36
N CYS A 18 -16.39 -26.55 16.78
CA CYS A 18 -14.94 -26.67 16.82
C CYS A 18 -14.51 -27.24 18.19
N ASP A 19 -13.42 -27.99 18.18
CA ASP A 19 -12.74 -28.35 19.43
C ASP A 19 -12.06 -27.09 20.00
N VAL A 20 -12.63 -26.61 21.12
CA VAL A 20 -12.14 -25.37 21.74
C VAL A 20 -10.69 -25.53 22.23
N ASN A 21 -10.31 -26.72 22.71
CA ASN A 21 -8.95 -26.95 23.17
C ASN A 21 -7.95 -26.96 21.97
N ALA A 22 -8.32 -27.63 20.90
CA ALA A 22 -7.51 -27.62 19.67
C ALA A 22 -7.42 -26.21 19.06
N ALA A 23 -8.50 -25.42 19.13
CA ALA A 23 -8.49 -24.03 18.70
C ALA A 23 -7.58 -23.17 19.59
N VAL A 24 -7.64 -23.36 20.90
CA VAL A 24 -6.76 -22.67 21.87
C VAL A 24 -5.30 -23.07 21.65
N GLU A 25 -5.01 -24.35 21.48
CA GLU A 25 -3.67 -24.82 21.17
C GLU A 25 -3.14 -24.24 19.85
N LEU A 26 -3.98 -24.20 18.81
CA LEU A 26 -3.63 -23.62 17.53
C LEU A 26 -3.35 -22.11 17.67
N CYS A 27 -4.18 -21.38 18.38
CA CYS A 27 -4.00 -19.95 18.63
C CYS A 27 -2.81 -19.67 19.54
N ALA A 28 -2.51 -20.55 20.51
CA ALA A 28 -1.36 -20.41 21.39
C ALA A 28 -0.05 -20.84 20.73
N SER A 29 -0.08 -21.78 19.80
CA SER A 29 1.07 -22.22 19.02
C SER A 29 1.40 -21.28 17.84
N ALA A 30 0.40 -20.56 17.35
CA ALA A 30 0.68 -19.44 16.47
C ALA A 30 1.31 -18.36 17.34
N GLU A 31 2.49 -17.88 16.99
CA GLU A 31 3.20 -16.74 17.59
C GLU A 31 2.35 -15.44 17.68
N TRP A 32 1.11 -15.51 17.31
CA TRP A 32 0.03 -14.57 17.53
C TRP A 32 -0.22 -14.25 19.01
N ALA A 33 0.12 -15.19 19.90
CA ALA A 33 -0.02 -14.97 21.34
C ALA A 33 1.10 -14.07 21.91
N ALA A 34 2.16 -13.86 21.20
CA ALA A 34 3.07 -12.77 21.47
C ALA A 34 2.34 -11.47 21.08
N ASN A 35 1.72 -10.88 22.08
CA ASN A 35 0.92 -9.67 22.04
C ASN A 35 1.38 -8.68 20.96
N PRO A 36 0.80 -8.63 19.74
CA PRO A 36 1.23 -7.74 18.69
C PRO A 36 1.07 -6.26 19.06
N THR A 37 0.29 -5.97 20.10
CA THR A 37 0.12 -4.61 20.62
C THR A 37 1.34 -4.05 21.34
N ALA A 38 2.32 -4.91 21.69
CA ALA A 38 3.58 -4.48 22.28
C ALA A 38 4.66 -4.17 21.23
N ILE A 39 4.41 -4.46 19.97
CA ILE A 39 5.37 -4.27 18.89
C ILE A 39 5.22 -2.86 18.34
N THR A 40 6.23 -2.05 18.56
CA THR A 40 6.20 -0.60 18.32
C THR A 40 6.87 -0.16 17.01
N ASN A 41 7.49 -1.09 16.28
CA ASN A 41 8.13 -0.80 15.01
C ASN A 41 7.95 -1.92 13.98
N ASP A 42 8.08 -1.59 12.70
CA ASP A 42 7.86 -2.52 11.60
C ASP A 42 8.85 -3.70 11.59
N GLU A 43 10.07 -3.47 12.05
CA GLU A 43 11.12 -4.48 12.07
C GLU A 43 10.86 -5.54 13.15
N GLU A 44 10.42 -5.11 14.33
CA GLU A 44 10.00 -6.02 15.40
C GLU A 44 8.74 -6.79 15.02
N LEU A 45 7.78 -6.11 14.38
CA LEU A 45 6.57 -6.73 13.86
C LEU A 45 6.90 -7.80 12.82
N ARG A 46 7.83 -7.49 11.93
CA ARG A 46 8.29 -8.41 10.89
C ARG A 46 9.03 -9.61 11.48
N ALA A 47 9.90 -9.36 12.46
CA ALA A 47 10.65 -10.42 13.15
C ALA A 47 9.75 -11.35 13.99
N ALA A 48 8.66 -10.81 14.55
CA ALA A 48 7.71 -11.57 15.36
C ALA A 48 6.73 -12.40 14.51
N ARG A 49 6.59 -12.13 13.23
CA ARG A 49 5.69 -12.88 12.35
C ARG A 49 6.37 -14.14 11.81
N ASN A 50 5.54 -15.14 11.54
CA ASN A 50 5.99 -16.31 10.78
C ASN A 50 6.55 -15.85 9.43
N PRO A 51 7.80 -16.22 9.05
CA PRO A 51 8.42 -15.80 7.80
C PRO A 51 7.56 -16.07 6.56
N TYR A 52 6.83 -17.18 6.55
CA TYR A 52 5.90 -17.52 5.46
C TYR A 52 4.73 -16.52 5.35
N GLU A 53 4.17 -16.10 6.48
CA GLU A 53 3.07 -15.12 6.51
C GLU A 53 3.55 -13.74 6.07
N VAL A 54 4.76 -13.35 6.46
CA VAL A 54 5.38 -12.09 6.01
C VAL A 54 5.55 -12.10 4.50
N GLU A 55 6.21 -13.13 3.96
CA GLU A 55 6.41 -13.27 2.51
C GLU A 55 5.09 -13.29 1.74
N LEU A 56 4.09 -14.02 2.24
CA LEU A 56 2.77 -14.09 1.61
C LEU A 56 2.08 -12.71 1.62
N THR A 57 2.12 -12.02 2.74
CA THR A 57 1.50 -10.69 2.88
C THR A 57 2.17 -9.67 1.97
N GLU A 58 3.50 -9.63 1.96
CA GLU A 58 4.27 -8.74 1.07
C GLU A 58 3.95 -9.00 -0.40
N ARG A 59 3.93 -10.25 -0.80
CA ARG A 59 3.59 -10.66 -2.17
C ARG A 59 2.17 -10.29 -2.55
N LEU A 60 1.20 -10.44 -1.62
CA LEU A 60 -0.18 -10.05 -1.87
C LEU A 60 -0.33 -8.53 -1.98
N GLN A 61 0.34 -7.77 -1.11
CA GLN A 61 0.33 -6.32 -1.17
C GLN A 61 0.92 -5.81 -2.49
N ALA A 62 2.09 -6.32 -2.88
CA ALA A 62 2.72 -5.97 -4.14
C ALA A 62 1.84 -6.31 -5.35
N LYS A 63 1.27 -7.52 -5.38
CA LYS A 63 0.36 -7.94 -6.46
C LYS A 63 -0.97 -7.20 -6.50
N SER A 64 -1.41 -6.62 -5.38
CA SER A 64 -2.62 -5.80 -5.33
C SER A 64 -2.40 -4.37 -5.82
N ALA A 65 -1.15 -3.92 -5.87
CA ALA A 65 -0.81 -2.60 -6.37
C ALA A 65 -1.12 -2.48 -7.87
N VAL A 66 -1.77 -1.41 -8.25
CA VAL A 66 -2.14 -1.12 -9.64
C VAL A 66 -1.39 0.09 -10.12
N LEU A 67 -0.59 -0.06 -11.17
CA LEU A 67 0.02 1.06 -11.87
C LEU A 67 -1.00 1.59 -12.90
N VAL A 68 -1.60 2.73 -12.59
CA VAL A 68 -2.65 3.35 -13.41
C VAL A 68 -2.07 4.18 -14.54
N LYS A 69 -0.96 4.88 -14.25
CA LYS A 69 -0.30 5.79 -15.19
C LYS A 69 1.20 5.79 -14.91
N ASN A 70 2.01 5.93 -15.95
CA ASN A 70 3.46 6.04 -15.84
C ASN A 70 4.01 6.75 -17.08
N ASP A 71 3.91 8.09 -17.09
CA ASP A 71 4.39 8.90 -18.19
C ASP A 71 5.92 8.84 -18.24
N ASP A 72 6.46 8.77 -19.43
CA ASP A 72 7.90 8.76 -19.73
C ASP A 72 8.70 7.70 -18.94
N ASN A 73 8.03 6.66 -18.45
CA ASN A 73 8.62 5.62 -17.58
C ASN A 73 9.27 6.22 -16.32
N LEU A 74 8.59 7.15 -15.66
CA LEU A 74 9.05 7.75 -14.42
C LEU A 74 9.31 6.71 -13.33
N LEU A 75 8.45 5.68 -13.26
CA LEU A 75 8.68 4.49 -12.44
C LEU A 75 9.31 3.37 -13.29
N PRO A 76 10.27 2.62 -12.76
CA PRO A 76 10.85 2.75 -11.42
C PRO A 76 11.71 4.01 -11.25
N LEU A 77 11.70 4.57 -10.04
CA LEU A 77 12.49 5.75 -9.69
C LEU A 77 13.99 5.45 -9.79
N SER A 78 14.77 6.44 -10.25
CA SER A 78 16.22 6.38 -10.16
C SER A 78 16.68 6.55 -8.70
N LYS A 79 17.64 5.75 -8.26
CA LYS A 79 18.27 5.89 -6.93
C LYS A 79 19.13 7.16 -6.83
N ASP A 80 19.52 7.72 -7.95
CA ASP A 80 20.34 8.95 -7.99
C ASP A 80 19.46 10.21 -7.89
N ALA A 81 18.15 10.09 -8.04
CA ALA A 81 17.22 11.19 -7.92
C ALA A 81 17.06 11.64 -6.46
N LYS A 82 16.95 12.93 -6.25
CA LYS A 82 16.57 13.53 -4.97
C LYS A 82 15.06 13.47 -4.82
N ILE A 83 14.60 12.89 -3.74
CA ILE A 83 13.19 12.64 -3.51
C ILE A 83 12.66 13.51 -2.36
N TYR A 84 11.60 14.25 -2.63
CA TYR A 84 10.72 14.81 -1.60
C TYR A 84 9.55 13.85 -1.42
N ILE A 85 9.22 13.51 -0.17
CA ILE A 85 8.10 12.63 0.14
C ILE A 85 7.14 13.27 1.14
N ASP A 86 5.85 13.22 0.81
CA ASP A 86 4.77 13.63 1.68
C ASP A 86 3.62 12.60 1.69
N GLY A 87 2.68 12.76 2.62
CA GLY A 87 1.54 11.85 2.71
C GLY A 87 0.67 12.11 3.94
N SER A 88 -0.54 11.57 3.88
CA SER A 88 -1.55 11.74 4.93
C SER A 88 -1.24 10.97 6.22
N ASN A 89 -0.39 9.94 6.16
CA ASN A 89 0.00 9.13 7.32
C ASN A 89 1.46 9.38 7.69
N SER A 90 1.68 10.07 8.82
CA SER A 90 3.01 10.43 9.28
C SER A 90 3.89 9.23 9.63
N THR A 91 3.32 8.17 10.22
CA THR A 91 4.05 6.95 10.59
C THR A 91 4.50 6.19 9.33
N ALA A 92 3.62 6.05 8.35
CA ALA A 92 3.98 5.44 7.07
C ALA A 92 5.07 6.24 6.37
N LYS A 93 4.96 7.56 6.34
CA LYS A 93 5.96 8.46 5.75
C LYS A 93 7.34 8.29 6.37
N GLU A 94 7.45 8.20 7.69
CA GLU A 94 8.72 7.93 8.36
C GLU A 94 9.27 6.52 8.02
N GLY A 95 8.40 5.52 7.89
CA GLY A 95 8.78 4.21 7.39
C GLY A 95 9.35 4.25 5.96
N TYR A 96 8.69 4.99 5.05
CA TYR A 96 9.18 5.15 3.67
C TYR A 96 10.55 5.84 3.65
N LYS A 97 10.74 6.91 4.40
CA LYS A 97 12.02 7.61 4.51
C LYS A 97 13.14 6.69 5.00
N LYS A 98 12.84 5.86 6.02
CA LYS A 98 13.80 4.87 6.53
C LYS A 98 14.25 3.94 5.42
N TYR A 99 13.32 3.27 4.74
CA TYR A 99 13.67 2.28 3.70
C TYR A 99 14.28 2.90 2.46
N MET A 100 13.87 4.10 2.04
CA MET A 100 14.54 4.84 0.97
C MET A 100 15.99 5.16 1.32
N THR A 101 16.24 5.57 2.57
CA THR A 101 17.60 5.83 3.06
C THR A 101 18.45 4.55 3.07
N GLU A 102 17.90 3.43 3.49
CA GLU A 102 18.56 2.11 3.44
C GLU A 102 18.90 1.68 2.00
N LEU A 103 18.10 2.08 1.02
CA LEU A 103 18.40 1.87 -0.40
C LEU A 103 19.45 2.85 -0.96
N GLY A 104 19.89 3.82 -0.16
CA GLY A 104 20.86 4.82 -0.56
C GLY A 104 20.26 6.01 -1.31
N VAL A 105 18.95 6.22 -1.23
CA VAL A 105 18.26 7.34 -1.88
C VAL A 105 18.51 8.64 -1.12
N THR A 106 18.71 9.72 -1.84
CA THR A 106 18.82 11.07 -1.26
C THR A 106 17.45 11.67 -1.04
N LEU A 107 17.08 11.85 0.21
CA LEU A 107 15.85 12.57 0.60
C LEU A 107 16.15 14.05 0.83
N VAL A 108 15.19 14.89 0.45
CA VAL A 108 15.25 16.35 0.66
C VAL A 108 14.05 16.81 1.49
N ASP A 109 14.24 17.88 2.26
CA ASP A 109 13.20 18.42 3.15
C ASP A 109 12.28 19.41 2.45
N ASN A 110 12.73 20.00 1.33
CA ASN A 110 11.95 20.96 0.57
C ASN A 110 11.64 20.40 -0.82
N MET A 111 10.43 20.62 -1.29
CA MET A 111 9.97 20.18 -2.60
C MET A 111 10.79 20.83 -3.73
N GLU A 112 11.22 22.08 -3.55
CA GLU A 112 12.05 22.82 -4.52
C GLU A 112 13.38 22.11 -4.85
N ASP A 113 13.98 21.45 -3.84
CA ASP A 113 15.28 20.77 -3.96
C ASP A 113 15.17 19.36 -4.57
N ALA A 114 13.94 18.85 -4.76
CA ALA A 114 13.69 17.51 -5.28
C ALA A 114 13.82 17.44 -6.81
N ASP A 115 14.23 16.27 -7.29
CA ASP A 115 14.13 15.90 -8.70
C ASP A 115 12.76 15.28 -8.99
N VAL A 116 12.19 14.55 -8.02
CA VAL A 116 10.85 13.93 -8.07
C VAL A 116 10.16 14.10 -6.74
N VAL A 117 8.86 14.38 -6.77
CA VAL A 117 8.02 14.43 -5.58
C VAL A 117 7.12 13.21 -5.50
N VAL A 118 7.03 12.63 -4.30
CA VAL A 118 6.25 11.42 -4.02
C VAL A 118 5.20 11.74 -2.98
N GLY A 119 3.92 11.54 -3.31
CA GLY A 119 2.80 11.73 -2.41
C GLY A 119 2.06 10.42 -2.14
N ASP A 120 1.80 10.10 -0.86
CA ASP A 120 0.99 8.95 -0.44
C ASP A 120 -0.23 9.44 0.37
N TYR A 121 -1.38 9.41 -0.26
CA TYR A 121 -2.61 9.95 0.31
C TYR A 121 -3.76 8.95 0.29
N ALA A 122 -4.65 9.05 1.26
CA ALA A 122 -5.83 8.18 1.33
C ALA A 122 -6.82 8.45 0.18
N SER A 123 -6.95 9.71 -0.23
CA SER A 123 -7.87 10.14 -1.29
C SER A 123 -7.48 11.53 -1.77
N ILE A 124 -8.10 12.00 -2.83
CA ILE A 124 -8.03 13.42 -3.21
C ILE A 124 -8.84 14.25 -2.22
N ASN A 125 -8.18 15.18 -1.57
CA ASN A 125 -8.73 16.16 -0.64
C ASN A 125 -7.85 17.42 -0.68
N ASP A 126 -8.20 18.45 0.11
CA ASP A 126 -7.51 19.75 0.11
C ASP A 126 -5.98 19.60 0.29
N ALA A 127 -5.52 18.66 1.14
CA ALA A 127 -4.09 18.45 1.35
C ALA A 127 -3.40 17.80 0.14
N THR A 128 -4.08 16.87 -0.52
CA THR A 128 -3.58 16.23 -1.75
C THR A 128 -3.56 17.23 -2.90
N GLU A 129 -4.61 18.05 -3.01
CA GLU A 129 -4.70 19.10 -4.03
C GLU A 129 -3.59 20.12 -3.85
N LEU A 130 -3.36 20.59 -2.64
CA LEU A 130 -2.28 21.53 -2.33
C LEU A 130 -0.89 20.93 -2.68
N PHE A 131 -0.64 19.67 -2.32
CA PHE A 131 0.60 18.99 -2.69
C PHE A 131 0.80 18.94 -4.21
N ILE A 132 -0.28 18.65 -4.95
CA ILE A 132 -0.23 18.60 -6.43
C ILE A 132 0.01 19.99 -7.01
N GLU A 133 -0.69 21.01 -6.53
CA GLU A 133 -0.56 22.40 -6.99
C GLU A 133 0.86 22.91 -6.75
N ASP A 134 1.40 22.73 -5.54
CA ASP A 134 2.77 23.14 -5.19
C ASP A 134 3.81 22.44 -6.09
N ALA A 135 3.63 21.15 -6.36
CA ALA A 135 4.52 20.39 -7.23
C ALA A 135 4.46 20.85 -8.69
N GLN A 136 3.25 21.17 -9.19
CA GLN A 136 3.05 21.68 -10.54
C GLN A 136 3.61 23.09 -10.70
N ASP A 137 3.45 23.97 -9.72
CA ASP A 137 4.02 25.31 -9.72
C ASP A 137 5.56 25.28 -9.74
N LEU A 138 6.16 24.24 -9.17
CA LEU A 138 7.60 24.00 -9.18
C LEU A 138 8.06 23.15 -10.38
N GLU A 139 7.15 22.81 -11.28
CA GLU A 139 7.40 21.95 -12.45
C GLU A 139 8.07 20.61 -12.10
N LYS A 140 7.71 20.02 -10.93
CA LYS A 140 8.27 18.75 -10.47
C LYS A 140 7.48 17.56 -11.00
N PRO A 141 8.14 16.48 -11.44
CA PRO A 141 7.48 15.22 -11.73
C PRO A 141 6.81 14.66 -10.46
N ILE A 142 5.54 14.27 -10.58
CA ILE A 142 4.69 13.81 -9.48
C ILE A 142 4.48 12.30 -9.57
N VAL A 143 4.89 11.58 -8.55
CA VAL A 143 4.45 10.20 -8.28
C VAL A 143 3.37 10.28 -7.20
N LEU A 144 2.15 9.95 -7.55
CA LEU A 144 1.03 9.96 -6.62
C LEU A 144 0.59 8.52 -6.32
N THR A 145 0.43 8.22 -5.05
CA THR A 145 -0.18 6.99 -4.58
C THR A 145 -1.47 7.32 -3.87
N LEU A 146 -2.53 6.63 -4.25
CA LEU A 146 -3.83 6.78 -3.63
C LEU A 146 -4.32 5.47 -3.04
N ASN A 147 -4.82 5.57 -1.83
CA ASN A 147 -5.35 4.44 -1.06
C ASN A 147 -6.89 4.39 -1.12
N THR A 148 -7.44 4.68 -2.26
CA THR A 148 -8.89 4.65 -2.52
C THR A 148 -9.22 3.58 -3.54
N THR A 149 -10.47 3.17 -3.54
CA THR A 149 -10.96 2.13 -4.46
C THR A 149 -11.34 2.66 -5.84
N LYS A 150 -11.40 3.99 -6.01
CA LYS A 150 -11.86 4.60 -7.26
C LYS A 150 -10.89 5.67 -7.74
N PRO A 151 -10.25 5.46 -8.91
CA PRO A 151 -9.47 6.50 -9.56
C PRO A 151 -10.36 7.69 -9.92
N THR A 152 -9.79 8.90 -9.80
CA THR A 152 -10.45 10.11 -10.24
C THR A 152 -9.76 10.64 -11.48
N GLN A 153 -10.49 11.31 -12.36
CA GLN A 153 -9.93 11.95 -13.54
C GLN A 153 -8.84 12.95 -13.13
N TYR A 154 -9.10 13.72 -12.07
CA TYR A 154 -8.14 14.69 -11.55
C TYR A 154 -6.79 14.04 -11.18
N ALA A 155 -6.80 12.91 -10.46
CA ALA A 155 -5.57 12.21 -10.10
C ALA A 155 -4.79 11.71 -11.34
N ILE A 156 -5.52 11.21 -12.35
CA ILE A 156 -4.91 10.73 -13.59
C ILE A 156 -4.27 11.88 -14.38
N GLU A 157 -4.92 13.04 -14.44
CA GLU A 157 -4.42 14.20 -15.17
C GLU A 157 -3.26 14.89 -14.45
N SER A 158 -3.28 14.90 -13.12
CA SER A 158 -2.33 15.66 -12.30
C SER A 158 -1.01 14.96 -12.05
N ALA A 159 -0.97 13.62 -12.03
CA ALA A 159 0.25 12.86 -11.73
C ALA A 159 0.97 12.41 -13.00
N ASN A 160 2.30 12.34 -12.96
CA ASN A 160 3.13 11.71 -13.99
C ASN A 160 3.16 10.19 -13.83
N ALA A 161 3.18 9.70 -12.58
CA ALA A 161 2.94 8.30 -12.28
C ALA A 161 1.88 8.19 -11.18
N LEU A 162 0.95 7.25 -11.36
CA LEU A 162 -0.16 7.05 -10.44
C LEU A 162 -0.26 5.57 -10.05
N LEU A 163 -0.11 5.31 -8.77
CA LEU A 163 -0.28 4.01 -8.14
C LEU A 163 -1.55 3.96 -7.31
N TYR A 164 -2.27 2.86 -7.42
CA TYR A 164 -3.37 2.52 -6.54
C TYR A 164 -2.97 1.33 -5.66
N LEU A 165 -3.05 1.55 -4.37
CA LEU A 165 -2.86 0.50 -3.38
C LEU A 165 -4.22 0.18 -2.76
N SER A 166 -4.88 -0.85 -3.25
CA SER A 166 -6.24 -1.21 -2.85
C SER A 166 -6.36 -1.65 -1.39
N TYR A 167 -5.26 -1.71 -0.65
CA TYR A 167 -5.18 -2.33 0.66
C TYR A 167 -4.99 -1.35 1.81
N SER A 168 -5.19 -0.10 1.65
CA SER A 168 -5.08 0.82 2.76
C SER A 168 -6.43 1.29 3.25
N GLN A 169 -7.03 0.52 4.03
CA GLN A 169 -8.07 0.99 4.92
C GLN A 169 -7.42 1.23 6.29
N GLY A 170 -6.87 2.40 6.47
CA GLY A 170 -6.63 3.09 7.71
C GLY A 170 -6.60 2.28 8.99
N ALA A 171 -5.72 1.33 9.17
CA ALA A 171 -5.31 0.98 10.49
C ALA A 171 -4.01 1.71 10.76
N ASP A 172 -4.11 2.48 11.76
CA ASP A 172 -3.02 3.14 12.42
C ASP A 172 -1.93 2.11 12.74
N HIS A 173 -0.74 2.28 12.17
CA HIS A 173 0.43 1.51 12.55
C HIS A 173 0.86 1.83 13.99
N GLY A 174 -0.02 1.90 14.90
CA GLY A 174 0.28 2.28 16.26
C GLY A 174 -0.94 2.34 17.15
N SER A 175 -2.11 1.97 16.66
CA SER A 175 -3.23 1.87 17.57
C SER A 175 -3.02 0.66 18.46
N THR A 176 -2.92 0.94 19.74
CA THR A 176 -2.69 0.01 20.84
C THR A 176 -3.85 -0.96 21.10
N GLU A 177 -4.84 -1.02 20.24
CA GLU A 177 -6.03 -1.83 20.37
C GLU A 177 -6.21 -2.79 19.20
N GLY A 178 -5.35 -3.80 19.08
CA GLY A 178 -5.66 -5.03 18.35
C GLY A 178 -6.01 -4.92 16.85
N GLY A 179 -5.68 -3.80 16.22
CA GLY A 179 -5.95 -3.56 14.82
C GLY A 179 -4.98 -4.28 13.93
N PHE A 180 -5.49 -4.99 12.93
CA PHE A 180 -4.66 -5.50 11.84
C PHE A 180 -3.96 -4.35 11.14
N VAL A 181 -2.68 -4.53 10.83
CA VAL A 181 -1.93 -3.60 9.98
C VAL A 181 -2.59 -3.61 8.60
N THR A 182 -3.26 -2.54 8.23
CA THR A 182 -4.02 -2.43 6.98
C THR A 182 -3.39 -1.51 5.96
N THR A 183 -2.23 -0.93 6.26
CA THR A 183 -1.45 -0.16 5.31
C THR A 183 -0.44 -1.04 4.62
N THR A 184 -0.11 -0.70 3.38
CA THR A 184 1.01 -1.33 2.70
C THR A 184 2.26 -1.16 3.54
N ALA A 185 2.96 -2.25 3.79
CA ALA A 185 4.20 -2.21 4.53
C ALA A 185 5.18 -1.24 3.85
N PRO A 186 5.84 -0.35 4.60
CA PRO A 186 6.70 0.67 4.02
C PRO A 186 7.76 0.13 3.05
N TRP A 187 8.35 -1.01 3.36
CA TRP A 187 9.33 -1.66 2.46
C TRP A 187 8.70 -2.16 1.16
N VAL A 188 7.44 -2.64 1.17
CA VAL A 188 6.74 -3.06 -0.05
C VAL A 188 6.47 -1.85 -0.94
N TYR A 189 6.01 -0.75 -0.35
CA TYR A 189 5.78 0.49 -1.06
C TYR A 189 7.05 1.02 -1.73
N VAL A 190 8.13 1.11 -0.97
CA VAL A 190 9.43 1.56 -1.50
C VAL A 190 9.93 0.61 -2.58
N ASN A 191 9.78 -0.71 -2.40
CA ASN A 191 10.15 -1.69 -3.41
C ASN A 191 9.35 -1.55 -4.71
N LEU A 192 8.08 -1.16 -4.64
CA LEU A 192 7.26 -0.85 -5.82
C LEU A 192 7.77 0.40 -6.54
N LEU A 193 8.08 1.47 -5.80
CA LEU A 193 8.60 2.71 -6.39
C LEU A 193 9.94 2.50 -7.13
N TYR A 194 10.79 1.61 -6.63
CA TYR A 194 12.12 1.34 -7.20
C TYR A 194 12.17 0.08 -8.08
N GLY A 195 11.04 -0.51 -8.41
CA GLY A 195 10.95 -1.66 -9.33
C GLY A 195 11.62 -2.93 -8.80
N ILE A 196 11.85 -3.05 -7.49
CA ILE A 196 12.31 -4.29 -6.85
C ILE A 196 11.17 -5.32 -6.87
N VAL A 197 9.94 -4.83 -6.78
CA VAL A 197 8.72 -5.61 -6.96
C VAL A 197 7.84 -4.91 -8.00
N GLU A 198 7.29 -5.69 -8.93
CA GLU A 198 6.40 -5.15 -9.96
C GLU A 198 4.94 -5.14 -9.49
N PRO A 199 4.18 -4.06 -9.76
CA PRO A 199 2.74 -4.04 -9.54
C PRO A 199 2.05 -4.96 -10.55
N ASP A 200 1.18 -5.86 -10.07
CA ASP A 200 0.48 -6.86 -10.89
C ASP A 200 -1.06 -6.77 -10.74
N GLY A 201 -1.50 -5.75 -10.05
CA GLY A 201 -2.92 -5.50 -9.83
C GLY A 201 -3.60 -4.96 -11.08
N VAL A 202 -4.88 -5.30 -11.22
CA VAL A 202 -5.74 -4.85 -12.34
C VAL A 202 -6.99 -4.18 -11.78
N ILE A 203 -7.29 -2.98 -12.25
CA ILE A 203 -8.55 -2.30 -11.90
C ILE A 203 -9.71 -3.03 -12.58
N ASN A 204 -10.76 -3.30 -11.81
CA ASN A 204 -11.99 -3.83 -12.37
C ASN A 204 -12.57 -2.82 -13.39
N LYS A 205 -12.83 -3.29 -14.62
CA LYS A 205 -13.36 -2.47 -15.71
C LYS A 205 -14.67 -1.74 -15.36
N GLU A 206 -15.48 -2.31 -14.48
CA GLU A 206 -16.72 -1.67 -14.02
C GLU A 206 -16.46 -0.47 -13.11
N ILE A 207 -15.39 -0.51 -12.30
CA ILE A 207 -14.96 0.61 -11.45
C ILE A 207 -14.29 1.69 -12.30
N ALA A 208 -13.52 1.28 -13.30
CA ALA A 208 -12.81 2.18 -14.19
C ALA A 208 -13.71 2.85 -15.24
N ARG A 209 -14.87 2.25 -15.55
CA ARG A 209 -15.72 2.66 -16.67
C ARG A 209 -16.17 4.13 -16.63
N ASP A 210 -16.43 4.65 -15.45
CA ASP A 210 -16.91 6.04 -15.28
C ASP A 210 -15.76 7.06 -15.38
N VAL A 211 -14.51 6.59 -15.28
CA VAL A 211 -13.30 7.45 -15.25
C VAL A 211 -12.48 7.32 -16.54
N VAL A 212 -12.62 6.18 -17.21
CA VAL A 212 -11.76 5.76 -18.33
C VAL A 212 -12.50 5.78 -19.66
N ALA A 213 -13.77 6.22 -19.69
CA ALA A 213 -14.58 6.20 -20.90
C ALA A 213 -13.91 6.90 -22.11
N ASP A 214 -13.02 7.85 -21.86
CA ASP A 214 -12.35 8.63 -22.88
C ASP A 214 -10.82 8.37 -22.98
N ASN A 215 -10.25 7.47 -22.17
CA ASN A 215 -8.82 7.24 -22.17
C ASN A 215 -8.44 5.98 -22.98
N GLU A 216 -7.82 6.17 -24.14
CA GLU A 216 -7.45 5.09 -25.06
C GLU A 216 -6.38 4.12 -24.51
N GLN A 217 -5.66 4.50 -23.45
CA GLN A 217 -4.63 3.66 -22.82
C GLN A 217 -5.19 2.40 -22.15
N TRP A 218 -6.52 2.33 -21.96
CA TRP A 218 -7.19 1.21 -21.27
C TRP A 218 -7.93 0.27 -22.23
N LYS A 219 -7.79 0.46 -23.54
CA LYS A 219 -8.32 -0.42 -24.57
C LYS A 219 -7.29 -1.46 -24.94
#